data_9682f4a7ae7f4eef87a972484a47d266
#
_entry.id   9682f4a7ae7f4eef87a972484a47d266
#
_cell.length_a   1.000
_cell.length_b   1.000
_cell.length_c   1.000
_cell.angle_alpha   90.00
_cell.angle_beta   90.00
_cell.angle_gamma   90.00
#
_symmetry.space_group_name_H-M   'P 1'
#
loop_
_entity.id
_entity.type
_entity.pdbx_description
1 polymer ?
#
loop_
_entity_poly.entity_id
_entity_poly.type
_entity_poly.pdbx_seq_one_letter_code
_entity_poly.pdbx_strand_id
1 'polypeptide(L)'
;MIIATIMVYMSMLFGNPNFYDFKFTTLDGQEVKMSDFKGKKILIVNTASKCGFTKQYKDLEELHKTFGNKLVIIGFPANNFGQQEPGSNAQIQEFCEQNYGVDFLMAEKVDVKGDQISPLFKYLTAQENPDFKGEIKWNFEKFLIDENGKLVHRFRSATNPLDPSIVNWVENKKQ
;
A
#
# COMPACT_ATOMS: atom_id res chain seq x y z
N MET A 1 -19.14 -12.63 56.78
CA MET A 1 -17.81 -12.59 56.11
C MET A 1 -18.06 -12.50 54.60
N ILE A 2 -17.99 -11.30 54.05
CA ILE A 2 -18.27 -11.05 52.62
C ILE A 2 -16.93 -11.01 51.91
N ILE A 3 -16.68 -12.02 51.07
CA ILE A 3 -15.47 -12.08 50.22
C ILE A 3 -15.77 -11.24 48.99
N ALA A 4 -15.20 -10.05 48.94
CA ALA A 4 -15.22 -9.21 47.72
C ALA A 4 -14.21 -9.75 46.71
N THR A 5 -14.71 -10.36 45.67
CA THR A 5 -13.89 -10.78 44.49
C THR A 5 -13.53 -9.55 43.67
N ILE A 6 -12.29 -9.09 43.80
CA ILE A 6 -11.73 -8.02 42.97
C ILE A 6 -11.45 -8.63 41.60
N MET A 7 -12.32 -8.36 40.63
CA MET A 7 -12.00 -8.57 39.20
C MET A 7 -11.00 -7.51 38.78
N VAL A 8 -9.76 -7.90 38.65
CA VAL A 8 -8.73 -7.09 38.00
C VAL A 8 -8.98 -7.16 36.49
N TYR A 9 -9.61 -6.13 35.94
CA TYR A 9 -9.63 -5.89 34.50
C TYR A 9 -8.23 -5.49 34.07
N MET A 10 -7.49 -6.48 33.57
CA MET A 10 -6.23 -6.25 32.85
C MET A 10 -6.60 -5.72 31.46
N SER A 11 -6.81 -4.42 31.32
CA SER A 11 -6.89 -3.74 30.05
C SER A 11 -5.53 -3.87 29.39
N MET A 12 -5.38 -4.84 28.49
CA MET A 12 -4.26 -4.86 27.55
C MET A 12 -4.36 -3.57 26.74
N LEU A 13 -3.46 -2.64 27.00
CA LEU A 13 -3.19 -1.48 26.18
C LEU A 13 -2.59 -1.97 24.86
N PHE A 14 -3.42 -2.46 23.96
CA PHE A 14 -3.05 -2.56 22.57
C PHE A 14 -2.98 -1.12 22.05
N GLY A 15 -1.78 -0.55 22.06
CA GLY A 15 -1.52 0.71 21.37
C GLY A 15 -2.00 0.58 19.92
N ASN A 16 -2.52 1.67 19.34
CA ASN A 16 -2.86 1.67 17.92
C ASN A 16 -1.62 1.22 17.12
N PRO A 17 -1.76 0.27 16.16
CA PRO A 17 -0.62 -0.21 15.40
C PRO A 17 0.06 0.97 14.70
N ASN A 18 1.39 0.98 14.70
CA ASN A 18 2.19 1.90 13.92
C ASN A 18 2.37 1.33 12.50
N PHE A 19 2.50 2.19 11.49
CA PHE A 19 2.75 1.78 10.11
C PHE A 19 3.94 0.80 9.97
N TYR A 20 4.99 1.00 10.76
CA TYR A 20 6.19 0.17 10.73
C TYR A 20 6.07 -1.19 11.41
N ASP A 21 4.92 -1.49 12.04
CA ASP A 21 4.64 -2.80 12.65
C ASP A 21 4.14 -3.82 11.60
N PHE A 22 3.76 -3.35 10.41
CA PHE A 22 3.27 -4.21 9.33
C PHE A 22 4.41 -4.87 8.56
N LYS A 23 4.08 -6.00 7.95
CA LYS A 23 4.93 -6.74 7.03
C LYS A 23 4.09 -7.31 5.89
N PHE A 24 4.73 -7.68 4.81
CA PHE A 24 4.11 -8.35 3.67
C PHE A 24 5.06 -9.39 3.08
N THR A 25 4.51 -10.30 2.27
CA THR A 25 5.28 -11.25 1.47
C THR A 25 5.36 -10.70 0.04
N THR A 26 6.49 -10.83 -0.62
CA THR A 26 6.66 -10.48 -2.03
C THR A 26 6.08 -11.57 -2.96
N LEU A 27 5.94 -11.29 -4.26
CA LEU A 27 5.47 -12.28 -5.25
C LEU A 27 6.33 -13.55 -5.28
N ASP A 28 7.63 -13.42 -5.01
CA ASP A 28 8.60 -14.52 -4.93
C ASP A 28 8.73 -15.16 -3.53
N GLY A 29 7.88 -14.76 -2.58
CA GLY A 29 7.75 -15.39 -1.27
C GLY A 29 8.67 -14.88 -0.17
N GLN A 30 9.36 -13.74 -0.35
CA GLN A 30 10.21 -13.14 0.68
C GLN A 30 9.40 -12.29 1.65
N GLU A 31 9.65 -12.40 2.96
CA GLU A 31 9.05 -11.51 3.95
C GLU A 31 9.79 -10.18 3.99
N VAL A 32 9.04 -9.08 3.87
CA VAL A 32 9.54 -7.69 3.95
C VAL A 32 8.78 -6.95 5.05
N LYS A 33 9.51 -6.19 5.87
CA LYS A 33 8.94 -5.39 6.96
C LYS A 33 8.86 -3.93 6.55
N MET A 34 7.75 -3.26 6.87
CA MET A 34 7.64 -1.81 6.64
C MET A 34 8.72 -1.03 7.40
N SER A 35 9.20 -1.56 8.52
CA SER A 35 10.31 -0.97 9.29
C SER A 35 11.63 -0.88 8.51
N ASP A 36 11.83 -1.69 7.47
CA ASP A 36 13.03 -1.69 6.64
C ASP A 36 13.12 -0.40 5.78
N PHE A 37 12.00 0.31 5.65
CA PHE A 37 11.88 1.56 4.89
C PHE A 37 11.80 2.81 5.77
N LYS A 38 12.13 2.73 7.07
CA LYS A 38 12.16 3.90 7.94
C LYS A 38 13.04 5.02 7.35
N GLY A 39 12.52 6.24 7.38
CA GLY A 39 13.22 7.41 6.84
C GLY A 39 13.10 7.57 5.32
N LYS A 40 12.33 6.72 4.62
CA LYS A 40 12.02 6.85 3.20
C LYS A 40 10.55 7.19 2.98
N LYS A 41 10.27 7.91 1.92
CA LYS A 41 8.91 8.06 1.40
C LYS A 41 8.46 6.75 0.77
N ILE A 42 7.18 6.40 0.94
CA ILE A 42 6.63 5.16 0.40
C ILE A 42 5.35 5.47 -0.38
N LEU A 43 5.23 4.91 -1.57
CA LEU A 43 3.99 4.89 -2.34
C LEU A 43 3.45 3.45 -2.35
N ILE A 44 2.28 3.26 -1.74
CA ILE A 44 1.55 1.99 -1.78
C ILE A 44 0.42 2.11 -2.80
N VAL A 45 0.27 1.11 -3.66
CA VAL A 45 -0.76 1.08 -4.70
C VAL A 45 -1.36 -0.32 -4.83
N ASN A 46 -2.70 -0.43 -4.85
CA ASN A 46 -3.35 -1.70 -5.16
C ASN A 46 -3.47 -1.87 -6.67
N THR A 47 -3.06 -3.01 -7.20
CA THR A 47 -2.87 -3.21 -8.63
C THR A 47 -3.73 -4.34 -9.21
N ALA A 48 -3.86 -4.38 -10.54
CA ALA A 48 -4.50 -5.47 -11.26
C ALA A 48 -4.00 -5.54 -12.72
N SER A 49 -3.91 -6.78 -13.26
CA SER A 49 -3.39 -7.05 -14.61
C SER A 49 -4.41 -6.81 -15.73
N LYS A 50 -5.71 -6.79 -15.43
CA LYS A 50 -6.80 -6.71 -16.45
C LYS A 50 -7.71 -5.49 -16.23
N CYS A 51 -7.15 -4.35 -15.84
CA CYS A 51 -7.86 -3.12 -15.54
C CYS A 51 -7.59 -2.06 -16.62
N GLY A 52 -8.54 -1.15 -16.86
CA GLY A 52 -8.30 0.01 -17.72
C GLY A 52 -7.13 0.90 -17.26
N PHE A 53 -6.77 0.83 -15.97
CA PHE A 53 -5.65 1.56 -15.38
C PHE A 53 -4.34 0.77 -15.36
N THR A 54 -4.29 -0.47 -15.84
CA THR A 54 -3.08 -1.34 -15.81
C THR A 54 -1.87 -0.68 -16.48
N LYS A 55 -2.09 0.18 -17.48
CA LYS A 55 -1.03 0.96 -18.13
C LYS A 55 -0.25 1.87 -17.16
N GLN A 56 -0.79 2.17 -15.96
CA GLN A 56 -0.08 2.93 -14.93
C GLN A 56 1.13 2.19 -14.35
N TYR A 57 1.28 0.89 -14.58
CA TYR A 57 2.53 0.19 -14.25
C TYR A 57 3.76 0.83 -14.93
N LYS A 58 3.61 1.32 -16.17
CA LYS A 58 4.68 2.03 -16.89
C LYS A 58 5.09 3.31 -16.15
N ASP A 59 4.10 4.08 -15.71
CA ASP A 59 4.33 5.36 -15.04
C ASP A 59 4.87 5.16 -13.61
N LEU A 60 4.44 4.08 -12.91
CA LEU A 60 5.01 3.67 -11.62
C LEU A 60 6.48 3.26 -11.77
N GLU A 61 6.82 2.51 -12.82
CA GLU A 61 8.19 2.10 -13.09
C GLU A 61 9.08 3.30 -13.46
N GLU A 62 8.56 4.26 -14.23
CA GLU A 62 9.26 5.51 -14.51
C GLU A 62 9.52 6.32 -13.24
N LEU A 63 8.52 6.42 -12.37
CA LEU A 63 8.65 7.07 -11.07
C LEU A 63 9.70 6.36 -10.19
N HIS A 64 9.69 5.01 -10.19
CA HIS A 64 10.67 4.19 -9.47
C HIS A 64 12.09 4.45 -9.99
N LYS A 65 12.32 4.39 -11.29
CA LYS A 65 13.65 4.64 -11.91
C LYS A 65 14.17 6.05 -11.63
N THR A 66 13.27 7.02 -11.63
CA THR A 66 13.64 8.42 -11.42
C THR A 66 13.95 8.72 -9.95
N PHE A 67 13.20 8.14 -9.02
CA PHE A 67 13.22 8.52 -7.60
C PHE A 67 13.53 7.38 -6.63
N GLY A 68 13.96 6.21 -7.09
CA GLY A 68 14.15 5.03 -6.23
C GLY A 68 15.15 5.19 -5.09
N ASN A 69 15.99 6.22 -5.11
CA ASN A 69 16.84 6.60 -3.99
C ASN A 69 16.08 7.33 -2.85
N LYS A 70 14.91 7.92 -3.14
CA LYS A 70 14.08 8.73 -2.21
C LYS A 70 12.71 8.12 -1.95
N LEU A 71 12.20 7.33 -2.89
CA LEU A 71 10.85 6.77 -2.89
C LEU A 71 10.92 5.26 -3.02
N VAL A 72 10.22 4.56 -2.13
CA VAL A 72 9.93 3.12 -2.26
C VAL A 72 8.52 2.98 -2.82
N ILE A 73 8.36 2.24 -3.91
CA ILE A 73 7.04 1.88 -4.46
C ILE A 73 6.74 0.43 -4.11
N ILE A 74 5.53 0.15 -3.63
CA ILE A 74 5.07 -1.19 -3.30
C ILE A 74 3.71 -1.42 -3.94
N GLY A 75 3.65 -2.30 -4.94
CA GLY A 75 2.41 -2.73 -5.57
C GLY A 75 1.80 -3.92 -4.84
N PHE A 76 0.49 -3.87 -4.60
CA PHE A 76 -0.28 -4.95 -3.98
C PHE A 76 -1.35 -5.43 -4.96
N PRO A 77 -1.13 -6.56 -5.66
CA PRO A 77 -2.14 -7.14 -6.52
C PRO A 77 -3.41 -7.49 -5.72
N ALA A 78 -4.58 -7.16 -6.26
CA ALA A 78 -5.86 -7.37 -5.59
C ALA A 78 -6.97 -7.77 -6.56
N ASN A 79 -7.70 -8.84 -6.27
CA ASN A 79 -8.78 -9.34 -7.13
C ASN A 79 -10.18 -8.83 -6.73
N ASN A 80 -10.25 -7.83 -5.82
CA ASN A 80 -11.51 -7.36 -5.24
C ASN A 80 -12.38 -6.54 -6.20
N PHE A 81 -11.84 -6.07 -7.33
CA PHE A 81 -12.52 -5.17 -8.25
C PHE A 81 -12.68 -5.82 -9.63
N GLY A 82 -13.91 -6.30 -9.89
CA GLY A 82 -14.25 -6.90 -11.18
C GLY A 82 -13.46 -8.18 -11.53
N GLN A 83 -12.85 -8.85 -10.54
CA GLN A 83 -12.00 -10.02 -10.73
C GLN A 83 -10.87 -9.77 -11.74
N GLN A 84 -10.30 -8.57 -11.71
CA GLN A 84 -9.30 -8.12 -12.69
C GLN A 84 -7.87 -8.55 -12.37
N GLU A 85 -7.66 -9.34 -11.28
CA GLU A 85 -6.36 -9.94 -10.92
C GLU A 85 -6.51 -11.46 -10.65
N PRO A 86 -6.94 -12.26 -11.65
CA PRO A 86 -7.20 -13.68 -11.44
C PRO A 86 -5.95 -14.56 -11.33
N GLY A 87 -4.79 -14.05 -11.78
CA GLY A 87 -3.54 -14.80 -11.85
C GLY A 87 -2.99 -15.26 -10.49
N SER A 88 -2.15 -16.29 -10.49
CA SER A 88 -1.29 -16.64 -9.35
C SER A 88 -0.18 -15.59 -9.17
N ASN A 89 0.51 -15.59 -8.00
CA ASN A 89 1.63 -14.69 -7.75
C ASN A 89 2.70 -14.80 -8.85
N ALA A 90 3.05 -16.02 -9.28
CA ALA A 90 4.02 -16.24 -10.36
C ALA A 90 3.54 -15.66 -11.70
N GLN A 91 2.26 -15.83 -12.06
CA GLN A 91 1.70 -15.26 -13.28
C GLN A 91 1.64 -13.72 -13.25
N ILE A 92 1.38 -13.14 -12.07
CA ILE A 92 1.38 -11.69 -11.88
C ILE A 92 2.81 -11.15 -12.04
N GLN A 93 3.79 -11.80 -11.44
CA GLN A 93 5.20 -11.45 -11.57
C GLN A 93 5.63 -11.44 -13.03
N GLU A 94 5.41 -12.54 -13.73
CA GLU A 94 5.72 -12.68 -15.16
C GLU A 94 5.05 -11.58 -15.99
N PHE A 95 3.75 -11.33 -15.74
CA PHE A 95 3.00 -10.28 -16.43
C PHE A 95 3.63 -8.89 -16.22
N CYS A 96 3.95 -8.53 -15.00
CA CYS A 96 4.54 -7.23 -14.66
C CYS A 96 5.93 -7.04 -15.29
N GLU A 97 6.79 -8.07 -15.21
CA GLU A 97 8.13 -8.04 -15.78
C GLU A 97 8.10 -7.96 -17.31
N GLN A 98 7.35 -8.85 -17.97
CA GLN A 98 7.35 -8.95 -19.43
C GLN A 98 6.65 -7.78 -20.12
N ASN A 99 5.57 -7.25 -19.56
CA ASN A 99 4.78 -6.22 -20.22
C ASN A 99 5.18 -4.78 -19.84
N TYR A 100 5.74 -4.58 -18.65
CA TYR A 100 6.01 -3.25 -18.10
C TYR A 100 7.44 -3.09 -17.57
N GLY A 101 8.23 -4.16 -17.49
CA GLY A 101 9.58 -4.13 -16.94
C GLY A 101 9.60 -3.69 -15.49
N VAL A 102 8.58 -4.08 -14.70
CA VAL A 102 8.44 -3.69 -13.29
C VAL A 102 9.61 -4.23 -12.47
N ASP A 103 10.33 -3.33 -11.83
CA ASP A 103 11.48 -3.60 -10.96
C ASP A 103 11.27 -3.09 -9.51
N PHE A 104 10.21 -2.33 -9.27
CA PHE A 104 9.81 -1.97 -7.91
C PHE A 104 9.15 -3.15 -7.17
N LEU A 105 9.06 -3.03 -5.83
CA LEU A 105 8.55 -4.11 -4.98
C LEU A 105 7.09 -4.44 -5.29
N MET A 106 6.83 -5.74 -5.51
CA MET A 106 5.48 -6.27 -5.66
C MET A 106 5.19 -7.27 -4.55
N ALA A 107 4.13 -7.03 -3.80
CA ALA A 107 3.62 -7.95 -2.78
C ALA A 107 2.83 -9.10 -3.41
N GLU A 108 2.69 -10.20 -2.67
CA GLU A 108 1.72 -11.25 -3.00
C GLU A 108 0.30 -10.68 -3.09
N LYS A 109 -0.57 -11.37 -3.80
CA LYS A 109 -1.97 -10.96 -3.94
C LYS A 109 -2.69 -11.00 -2.59
N VAL A 110 -3.34 -9.88 -2.25
CA VAL A 110 -4.08 -9.71 -0.99
C VAL A 110 -5.47 -9.13 -1.23
N ASP A 111 -6.34 -9.25 -0.24
CA ASP A 111 -7.60 -8.52 -0.22
C ASP A 111 -7.39 -7.12 0.34
N VAL A 112 -7.87 -6.12 -0.41
CA VAL A 112 -7.79 -4.70 -0.03
C VAL A 112 -9.15 -4.11 0.36
N LYS A 113 -10.18 -4.97 0.39
CA LYS A 113 -11.57 -4.64 0.72
C LYS A 113 -12.31 -5.87 1.25
N GLY A 114 -13.39 -5.63 2.02
CA GLY A 114 -14.27 -6.68 2.55
C GLY A 114 -13.75 -7.32 3.84
N ASP A 115 -14.36 -8.43 4.23
CA ASP A 115 -14.11 -9.07 5.53
C ASP A 115 -12.71 -9.65 5.67
N GLN A 116 -12.06 -9.99 4.57
CA GLN A 116 -10.70 -10.53 4.51
C GLN A 116 -9.64 -9.46 4.22
N ILE A 117 -10.00 -8.17 4.33
CA ILE A 117 -9.06 -7.07 4.08
C ILE A 117 -7.77 -7.26 4.88
N SER A 118 -6.63 -7.13 4.19
CA SER A 118 -5.33 -7.27 4.84
C SER A 118 -5.13 -6.23 5.95
N PRO A 119 -4.43 -6.57 7.03
CA PRO A 119 -4.23 -5.65 8.16
C PRO A 119 -3.65 -4.29 7.77
N LEU A 120 -2.71 -4.27 6.83
CA LEU A 120 -2.12 -3.04 6.30
C LEU A 120 -3.18 -2.14 5.65
N PHE A 121 -4.03 -2.68 4.78
CA PHE A 121 -5.04 -1.87 4.09
C PHE A 121 -6.18 -1.47 5.03
N LYS A 122 -6.53 -2.31 6.02
CA LYS A 122 -7.44 -1.94 7.09
C LYS A 122 -6.91 -0.72 7.87
N TYR A 123 -5.62 -0.72 8.19
CA TYR A 123 -4.94 0.41 8.83
C TYR A 123 -4.97 1.65 7.93
N LEU A 124 -4.47 1.56 6.69
CA LEU A 124 -4.34 2.70 5.77
C LEU A 124 -5.67 3.37 5.45
N THR A 125 -6.74 2.59 5.25
CA THR A 125 -8.07 3.12 4.94
C THR A 125 -8.74 3.83 6.11
N ALA A 126 -8.27 3.60 7.33
CA ALA A 126 -8.75 4.24 8.56
C ALA A 126 -7.97 5.51 8.94
N GLN A 127 -6.78 5.74 8.34
CA GLN A 127 -5.93 6.87 8.71
C GLN A 127 -6.51 8.21 8.27
N GLU A 128 -6.36 9.23 9.14
CA GLU A 128 -6.62 10.62 8.78
C GLU A 128 -5.59 11.11 7.77
N ASN A 129 -6.07 11.79 6.76
CA ASN A 129 -5.27 12.46 5.74
C ASN A 129 -6.10 13.63 5.15
N PRO A 130 -5.51 14.58 4.41
CA PRO A 130 -6.23 15.74 3.89
C PRO A 130 -7.23 15.43 2.76
N ASP A 131 -7.15 14.25 2.14
CA ASP A 131 -7.91 13.96 0.93
C ASP A 131 -9.23 13.25 1.26
N PHE A 132 -9.18 11.98 1.70
CA PHE A 132 -10.38 11.21 2.06
C PHE A 132 -10.05 9.93 2.85
N LYS A 133 -11.01 9.47 3.64
CA LYS A 133 -10.99 8.20 4.38
C LYS A 133 -11.91 7.15 3.76
N GLY A 134 -11.80 5.93 4.27
CA GLY A 134 -12.70 4.83 3.97
C GLY A 134 -12.20 3.91 2.87
N GLU A 135 -13.09 3.04 2.42
CA GLU A 135 -12.77 1.94 1.50
C GLU A 135 -12.11 2.38 0.20
N ILE A 136 -11.24 1.50 -0.30
CA ILE A 136 -10.74 1.54 -1.67
C ILE A 136 -11.92 1.32 -2.62
N LYS A 137 -12.04 2.15 -3.66
CA LYS A 137 -13.16 2.10 -4.60
C LYS A 137 -12.84 1.36 -5.88
N TRP A 138 -11.55 1.32 -6.27
CA TRP A 138 -11.12 0.64 -7.49
C TRP A 138 -9.63 0.30 -7.46
N ASN A 139 -9.14 -0.42 -8.47
CA ASN A 139 -7.70 -0.69 -8.66
C ASN A 139 -6.92 0.61 -8.88
N PHE A 140 -5.63 0.60 -8.55
CA PHE A 140 -4.69 1.72 -8.71
C PHE A 140 -4.99 2.96 -7.84
N GLU A 141 -5.60 2.80 -6.66
CA GLU A 141 -5.55 3.84 -5.63
C GLU A 141 -4.15 3.90 -5.00
N LYS A 142 -3.68 5.11 -4.71
CA LYS A 142 -2.34 5.37 -4.18
C LYS A 142 -2.42 5.96 -2.78
N PHE A 143 -1.52 5.50 -1.93
CA PHE A 143 -1.32 5.99 -0.57
C PHE A 143 0.12 6.48 -0.45
N LEU A 144 0.31 7.75 -0.12
CA LEU A 144 1.63 8.34 0.08
C LEU A 144 1.95 8.42 1.57
N ILE A 145 3.03 7.79 1.97
CA ILE A 145 3.50 7.67 3.34
C ILE A 145 4.81 8.44 3.47
N ASP A 146 4.88 9.36 4.43
CA ASP A 146 6.09 10.14 4.69
C ASP A 146 7.18 9.35 5.40
N GLU A 147 8.34 9.97 5.60
CA GLU A 147 9.53 9.38 6.22
C GLU A 147 9.30 8.94 7.68
N ASN A 148 8.20 9.38 8.31
CA ASN A 148 7.80 9.02 9.67
C ASN A 148 6.74 7.91 9.71
N GLY A 149 6.32 7.38 8.56
CA GLY A 149 5.27 6.36 8.47
C GLY A 149 3.85 6.92 8.54
N LYS A 150 3.67 8.24 8.35
CA LYS A 150 2.35 8.88 8.35
C LYS A 150 1.77 8.89 6.93
N LEU A 151 0.50 8.50 6.79
CA LEU A 151 -0.26 8.73 5.55
C LEU A 151 -0.48 10.23 5.38
N VAL A 152 0.09 10.81 4.31
CA VAL A 152 0.02 12.24 4.02
C VAL A 152 -0.89 12.58 2.86
N HIS A 153 -1.03 11.68 1.88
CA HIS A 153 -1.95 11.84 0.76
C HIS A 153 -2.54 10.51 0.31
N ARG A 154 -3.72 10.57 -0.28
CA ARG A 154 -4.39 9.44 -0.89
C ARG A 154 -5.05 9.87 -2.21
N PHE A 155 -4.80 9.12 -3.28
CA PHE A 155 -5.30 9.43 -4.62
C PHE A 155 -6.16 8.29 -5.18
N ARG A 156 -7.24 8.64 -5.85
CA ARG A 156 -8.08 7.69 -6.59
C ARG A 156 -7.36 7.19 -7.84
N SER A 157 -7.91 6.14 -8.43
CA SER A 157 -7.36 5.42 -9.58
C SER A 157 -6.96 6.31 -10.76
N ALA A 158 -7.76 7.36 -11.04
CA ALA A 158 -7.57 8.23 -12.21
C ALA A 158 -6.32 9.11 -12.12
N THR A 159 -5.82 9.41 -10.91
CA THR A 159 -4.59 10.20 -10.75
C THR A 159 -3.40 9.40 -11.25
N ASN A 160 -2.69 9.92 -12.26
CA ASN A 160 -1.52 9.29 -12.83
C ASN A 160 -0.36 9.27 -11.80
N PRO A 161 0.47 8.20 -11.73
CA PRO A 161 1.65 8.18 -10.85
C PRO A 161 2.63 9.34 -11.07
N LEU A 162 2.71 9.87 -12.29
CA LEU A 162 3.56 11.02 -12.63
C LEU A 162 2.83 12.37 -12.51
N ASP A 163 1.66 12.39 -11.85
CA ASP A 163 0.95 13.64 -11.57
C ASP A 163 1.84 14.61 -10.78
N PRO A 164 1.84 15.91 -11.10
CA PRO A 164 2.64 16.91 -10.39
C PRO A 164 2.48 16.89 -8.87
N SER A 165 1.29 16.56 -8.36
CA SER A 165 1.04 16.47 -6.92
C SER A 165 1.87 15.34 -6.25
N ILE A 166 2.06 14.22 -6.94
CA ILE A 166 2.89 13.11 -6.47
C ILE A 166 4.37 13.44 -6.65
N VAL A 167 4.77 13.87 -7.85
CA VAL A 167 6.17 14.17 -8.17
C VAL A 167 6.72 15.29 -7.26
N ASN A 168 5.98 16.39 -7.09
CA ASN A 168 6.39 17.50 -6.23
C ASN A 168 6.53 17.05 -4.77
N TRP A 169 5.63 16.19 -4.28
CA TRP A 169 5.75 15.62 -2.95
C TRP A 169 7.03 14.79 -2.80
N VAL A 170 7.37 13.95 -3.78
CA VAL A 170 8.62 13.15 -3.75
C VAL A 170 9.84 14.07 -3.72
N GLU A 171 9.83 15.15 -4.50
CA GLU A 171 10.93 16.11 -4.61
C GLU A 171 11.03 17.12 -3.46
N ASN A 172 10.09 17.14 -2.50
CA ASN A 172 9.94 18.17 -1.47
C ASN A 172 9.72 19.60 -2.04
N LYS A 173 9.17 19.72 -3.23
CA LYS A 173 8.78 21.02 -3.78
C LYS A 173 7.52 21.54 -3.08
N LYS A 174 7.52 22.80 -2.69
CA LYS A 174 6.32 23.44 -2.15
C LYS A 174 5.24 23.45 -3.24
N GLN A 175 4.05 22.96 -2.87
CA GLN A 175 2.85 23.08 -3.70
C GLN A 175 2.34 24.51 -3.70
#